data_faf171f3da240005f0bd0376c2497376
#
_entry.id   faf171f3da240005f0bd0376c2497376
#
_cell.length_a   1.000
_cell.length_b   1.000
_cell.length_c   1.000
_cell.angle_alpha   90.00
_cell.angle_beta   90.00
_cell.angle_gamma   90.00
#
_symmetry.space_group_name_H-M   'P 1'
#
loop_
_entity.id
_entity.type
_entity.pdbx_description
1 polymer ?
#
loop_
_entity_poly.entity_id
_entity_poly.type
_entity_poly.pdbx_seq_one_letter_code
_entity_poly.pdbx_strand_id
1 'polypeptide(L)'
;MKQCLACGEGPLKRNAKPVSFRYKGQVLTYQQPGEWCDACGEGFLRKSDKEATDPVLADFQARLDNRLSPTEIRRIRKKLGLTQQQAGVMIGGGPLAFRRYESGKAVPPTGTENFLRVLDRHPDLRAELPKEVAA
;
A
#
# COMPACT_ATOMS: atom_id res chain seq x y z
N MET A 1 23.59 -3.06 22.00
CA MET A 1 22.43 -2.21 21.77
C MET A 1 22.86 -0.92 21.10
N LYS A 2 22.12 -0.50 20.10
CA LYS A 2 22.42 0.75 19.41
C LYS A 2 22.00 1.94 20.26
N GLN A 3 22.86 2.95 20.31
CA GLN A 3 22.52 4.21 20.94
C GLN A 3 21.74 5.11 19.99
N CYS A 4 20.89 5.97 20.54
CA CYS A 4 20.10 6.92 19.76
C CYS A 4 21.02 7.95 19.10
N LEU A 5 20.90 8.13 17.79
CA LEU A 5 21.66 9.10 17.04
C LEU A 5 21.14 10.53 17.25
N ALA A 6 19.91 10.69 17.74
CA ALA A 6 19.33 12.01 17.96
C ALA A 6 19.75 12.62 19.30
N CYS A 7 19.68 11.85 20.40
CA CYS A 7 20.03 12.37 21.72
C CYS A 7 21.31 11.79 22.33
N GLY A 8 21.79 10.66 21.82
CA GLY A 8 22.99 10.00 22.31
C GLY A 8 22.87 9.26 23.64
N GLU A 9 21.75 9.36 24.32
CA GLU A 9 21.60 8.86 25.68
C GLU A 9 20.86 7.54 25.81
N GLY A 10 19.84 7.35 24.99
CA GLY A 10 18.98 6.20 25.15
C GLY A 10 19.40 5.01 24.30
N PRO A 11 19.15 3.76 24.77
CA PRO A 11 19.21 2.62 23.89
C PRO A 11 18.01 2.63 22.95
N LEU A 12 18.21 2.14 21.73
CA LEU A 12 17.11 1.93 20.78
C LEU A 12 16.49 0.56 21.04
N LYS A 13 15.20 0.52 21.16
CA LYS A 13 14.43 -0.71 21.34
C LYS A 13 13.46 -0.94 20.20
N ARG A 14 13.41 -2.17 19.73
CA ARG A 14 12.46 -2.59 18.72
C ARG A 14 11.06 -2.63 19.30
N ASN A 15 10.14 -1.83 18.73
CA ASN A 15 8.77 -1.75 19.23
C ASN A 15 7.86 -1.18 18.13
N ALA A 16 6.56 -1.26 18.35
CA ALA A 16 5.56 -0.54 17.55
C ALA A 16 4.92 0.53 18.43
N LYS A 17 4.90 1.77 17.93
CA LYS A 17 4.32 2.89 18.67
C LYS A 17 3.24 3.58 17.86
N PRO A 18 2.21 4.16 18.53
CA PRO A 18 1.20 4.92 17.79
C PRO A 18 1.81 6.19 17.22
N VAL A 19 1.57 6.41 15.93
CA VAL A 19 1.92 7.65 15.23
C VAL A 19 0.69 8.14 14.48
N SER A 20 0.64 9.44 14.23
CA SER A 20 -0.49 10.06 13.56
C SER A 20 -0.09 10.61 12.22
N PHE A 21 -0.97 10.46 11.24
CA PHE A 21 -0.83 10.99 9.90
C PHE A 21 -2.05 11.85 9.57
N ARG A 22 -1.80 13.09 9.15
CA ARG A 22 -2.87 14.02 8.80
C ARG A 22 -2.95 14.18 7.28
N TYR A 23 -4.16 14.05 6.74
CA TYR A 23 -4.41 14.21 5.33
C TYR A 23 -5.81 14.80 5.12
N LYS A 24 -5.91 15.90 4.37
CA LYS A 24 -7.18 16.59 4.07
C LYS A 24 -8.03 16.85 5.32
N GLY A 25 -7.40 17.29 6.39
CA GLY A 25 -8.10 17.60 7.63
C GLY A 25 -8.49 16.40 8.49
N GLN A 26 -8.23 15.19 8.03
CA GLN A 26 -8.49 13.96 8.78
C GLN A 26 -7.20 13.40 9.36
N VAL A 27 -7.31 12.72 10.49
CA VAL A 27 -6.15 12.14 11.19
C VAL A 27 -6.32 10.63 11.28
N LEU A 28 -5.27 9.92 10.86
CA LEU A 28 -5.15 8.48 11.05
C LEU A 28 -4.10 8.22 12.12
N THR A 29 -4.44 7.45 13.13
CA THR A 29 -3.48 6.94 14.12
C THR A 29 -3.24 5.46 13.85
N TYR A 30 -1.98 5.06 13.76
CA TYR A 30 -1.61 3.69 13.43
C TYR A 30 -0.35 3.30 14.20
N GLN A 31 -0.11 1.99 14.31
CA GLN A 31 1.07 1.45 15.00
C GLN A 31 2.23 1.37 14.00
N GLN A 32 3.31 2.10 14.30
CA GLN A 32 4.50 2.12 13.46
C GLN A 32 5.60 1.25 14.09
N PRO A 33 5.96 0.13 13.47
CA PRO A 33 7.14 -0.62 13.89
C PRO A 33 8.42 0.18 13.64
N GLY A 34 9.38 0.06 14.52
CA GLY A 34 10.65 0.76 14.38
C GLY A 34 11.56 0.51 15.55
N GLU A 35 12.70 1.19 15.55
CA GLU A 35 13.61 1.25 16.69
C GLU A 35 13.40 2.59 17.39
N TRP A 36 12.96 2.55 18.63
CA TRP A 36 12.53 3.73 19.36
C TRP A 36 13.45 4.00 20.55
N CYS A 37 13.78 5.27 20.77
CA CYS A 37 14.60 5.70 21.90
C CYS A 37 13.72 5.92 23.11
N ASP A 38 14.06 5.28 24.23
CA ASP A 38 13.33 5.47 25.49
C ASP A 38 13.58 6.85 26.12
N ALA A 39 14.70 7.49 25.79
CA ALA A 39 15.06 8.77 26.39
C ALA A 39 14.40 9.97 25.70
N CYS A 40 14.44 10.04 24.37
CA CYS A 40 13.89 11.18 23.62
C CYS A 40 12.63 10.87 22.82
N GLY A 41 12.26 9.61 22.69
CA GLY A 41 11.08 9.21 21.93
C GLY A 41 11.24 9.15 20.42
N GLU A 42 12.42 9.46 19.90
CA GLU A 42 12.69 9.44 18.46
C GLU A 42 12.67 8.03 17.92
N GLY A 43 12.14 7.87 16.71
CA GLY A 43 12.04 6.59 16.03
C GLY A 43 12.90 6.51 14.79
N PHE A 44 13.50 5.36 14.55
CA PHE A 44 14.32 5.09 13.37
C PHE A 44 13.71 3.90 12.64
N LEU A 45 13.33 4.13 11.37
CA LEU A 45 12.60 3.14 10.58
C LEU A 45 13.51 2.53 9.53
N ARG A 46 13.45 1.20 9.43
CA ARG A 46 14.03 0.46 8.32
C ARG A 46 13.05 0.48 7.14
N LYS A 47 13.52 0.12 5.98
CA LYS A 47 12.68 -0.02 4.79
C LYS A 47 11.47 -0.94 5.07
N SER A 48 11.72 -2.08 5.72
CA SER A 48 10.66 -3.02 6.06
C SER A 48 9.61 -2.44 7.01
N ASP A 49 10.02 -1.52 7.90
CA ASP A 49 9.09 -0.86 8.82
C ASP A 49 8.14 0.08 8.08
N LYS A 50 8.66 0.78 7.09
CA LYS A 50 7.84 1.65 6.22
C LYS A 50 6.91 0.81 5.34
N GLU A 51 7.42 -0.26 4.78
CA GLU A 51 6.62 -1.15 3.93
C GLU A 51 5.45 -1.80 4.67
N ALA A 52 5.62 -2.05 5.98
CA ALA A 52 4.56 -2.61 6.80
C ALA A 52 3.36 -1.66 6.95
N THR A 53 3.57 -0.35 6.91
CA THR A 53 2.52 0.66 7.11
C THR A 53 2.10 1.36 5.81
N ASP A 54 2.85 1.23 4.72
CA ASP A 54 2.52 1.85 3.43
C ASP A 54 1.08 1.54 2.99
N PRO A 55 0.58 0.30 3.04
CA PRO A 55 -0.80 0.02 2.64
C PRO A 55 -1.84 0.71 3.51
N VAL A 56 -1.59 0.85 4.80
CA VAL A 56 -2.50 1.51 5.74
C VAL A 56 -2.65 2.99 5.38
N LEU A 57 -1.53 3.65 5.13
CA LEU A 57 -1.53 5.06 4.70
C LEU A 57 -2.18 5.24 3.34
N ALA A 58 -1.86 4.36 2.40
CA ALA A 58 -2.42 4.42 1.04
C ALA A 58 -3.93 4.17 1.05
N ASP A 59 -4.42 3.23 1.86
CA ASP A 59 -5.86 3.01 2.03
C ASP A 59 -6.56 4.26 2.56
N PHE A 60 -5.97 4.90 3.56
CA PHE A 60 -6.53 6.12 4.16
C PHE A 60 -6.61 7.25 3.13
N GLN A 61 -5.51 7.50 2.42
CA GLN A 61 -5.47 8.55 1.39
C GLN A 61 -6.45 8.27 0.25
N ALA A 62 -6.51 7.02 -0.21
CA ALA A 62 -7.39 6.64 -1.30
C ALA A 62 -8.86 6.87 -0.95
N ARG A 63 -9.27 6.52 0.26
CA ARG A 63 -10.65 6.74 0.71
C ARG A 63 -11.01 8.22 0.72
N LEU A 64 -10.10 9.08 1.19
CA LEU A 64 -10.34 10.53 1.22
C LEU A 64 -10.32 11.15 -0.17
N ASP A 65 -9.60 10.54 -1.11
CA ASP A 65 -9.51 11.00 -2.50
C ASP A 65 -10.57 10.36 -3.41
N ASN A 66 -11.48 9.55 -2.86
CA ASN A 66 -12.48 8.79 -3.63
C ASN A 66 -11.86 7.90 -4.69
N ARG A 67 -10.74 7.26 -4.35
CA ARG A 67 -10.01 6.36 -5.24
C ARG A 67 -10.07 4.95 -4.69
N LEU A 68 -9.79 3.98 -5.55
CA LEU A 68 -9.68 2.59 -5.12
C LEU A 68 -8.47 2.45 -4.19
N SER A 69 -8.71 1.92 -3.00
CA SER A 69 -7.65 1.64 -2.04
C SER A 69 -6.87 0.40 -2.46
N PRO A 70 -5.63 0.22 -1.96
CA PRO A 70 -4.90 -1.03 -2.17
C PRO A 70 -5.71 -2.28 -1.81
N THR A 71 -6.48 -2.23 -0.72
CA THR A 71 -7.34 -3.32 -0.30
C THR A 71 -8.43 -3.61 -1.31
N GLU A 72 -9.07 -2.57 -1.86
CA GLU A 72 -10.10 -2.73 -2.88
C GLU A 72 -9.54 -3.27 -4.20
N ILE A 73 -8.38 -2.79 -4.61
CA ILE A 73 -7.71 -3.28 -5.83
C ILE A 73 -7.43 -4.77 -5.70
N ARG A 74 -6.92 -5.20 -4.55
CA ARG A 74 -6.66 -6.61 -4.27
C ARG A 74 -7.96 -7.42 -4.31
N ARG A 75 -9.03 -6.92 -3.70
CA ARG A 75 -10.35 -7.57 -3.70
C ARG A 75 -10.85 -7.80 -5.12
N ILE A 76 -10.78 -6.76 -5.95
CA ILE A 76 -11.25 -6.82 -7.35
C ILE A 76 -10.41 -7.83 -8.14
N ARG A 77 -9.08 -7.77 -7.99
CA ARG A 77 -8.19 -8.72 -8.67
C ARG A 77 -8.53 -10.17 -8.31
N LYS A 78 -8.72 -10.44 -7.03
CA LYS A 78 -9.07 -11.80 -6.57
C LYS A 78 -10.45 -12.24 -7.06
N LYS A 79 -11.41 -11.33 -7.09
CA LYS A 79 -12.73 -11.58 -7.64
C LYS A 79 -12.65 -12.01 -9.11
N LEU A 80 -11.73 -11.39 -9.86
CA LEU A 80 -11.50 -11.72 -11.27
C LEU A 80 -10.70 -13.03 -11.46
N GLY A 81 -10.17 -13.59 -10.38
CA GLY A 81 -9.40 -14.83 -10.44
C GLY A 81 -8.00 -14.63 -11.06
N LEU A 82 -7.44 -13.44 -10.98
CA LEU A 82 -6.15 -13.12 -11.56
C LEU A 82 -5.06 -13.06 -10.50
N THR A 83 -3.85 -13.51 -10.86
CA THR A 83 -2.66 -13.23 -10.06
C THR A 83 -2.26 -11.76 -10.27
N GLN A 84 -1.38 -11.24 -9.42
CA GLN A 84 -0.87 -9.88 -9.59
C GLN A 84 -0.20 -9.69 -10.95
N GLN A 85 0.60 -10.66 -11.35
CA GLN A 85 1.29 -10.63 -12.64
C GLN A 85 0.31 -10.65 -13.82
N GLN A 86 -0.67 -11.54 -13.78
CA GLN A 86 -1.70 -11.63 -14.81
C GLN A 86 -2.51 -10.33 -14.92
N ALA A 87 -2.91 -9.77 -13.79
CA ALA A 87 -3.66 -8.53 -13.78
C ALA A 87 -2.87 -7.38 -14.42
N GLY A 88 -1.58 -7.28 -14.12
CA GLY A 88 -0.72 -6.24 -14.69
C GLY A 88 -0.58 -6.37 -16.20
N VAL A 89 -0.46 -7.60 -16.71
CA VAL A 89 -0.32 -7.86 -18.15
C VAL A 89 -1.67 -7.68 -18.85
N MET A 90 -2.76 -8.20 -18.30
CA MET A 90 -4.06 -8.19 -18.97
C MET A 90 -4.80 -6.86 -18.85
N ILE A 91 -4.72 -6.20 -17.71
CA ILE A 91 -5.42 -4.94 -17.45
C ILE A 91 -4.54 -3.75 -17.82
N GLY A 92 -3.26 -3.84 -17.51
CA GLY A 92 -2.30 -2.81 -17.86
C GLY A 92 -1.34 -2.47 -16.75
N GLY A 93 -0.23 -1.82 -17.13
CA GLY A 93 0.81 -1.39 -16.21
C GLY A 93 2.02 -2.31 -16.13
N GLY A 94 1.90 -3.53 -16.64
CA GLY A 94 2.98 -4.51 -16.65
C GLY A 94 2.93 -5.47 -15.46
N PRO A 95 3.82 -6.48 -15.44
CA PRO A 95 3.74 -7.60 -14.50
C PRO A 95 3.93 -7.21 -13.02
N LEU A 96 4.54 -6.06 -12.74
CA LEU A 96 4.79 -5.60 -11.38
C LEU A 96 3.79 -4.54 -10.89
N ALA A 97 2.89 -4.08 -11.75
CA ALA A 97 2.01 -2.95 -11.42
C ALA A 97 1.10 -3.24 -10.21
N PHE A 98 0.41 -4.37 -10.21
CA PHE A 98 -0.54 -4.69 -9.15
C PHE A 98 0.15 -4.96 -7.82
N ARG A 99 1.35 -5.52 -7.83
CA ARG A 99 2.15 -5.65 -6.62
C ARG A 99 2.40 -4.28 -5.98
N ARG A 100 2.70 -3.27 -6.79
CA ARG A 100 2.92 -1.90 -6.30
C ARG A 100 1.63 -1.23 -5.85
N TYR A 101 0.54 -1.41 -6.57
CA TYR A 101 -0.77 -0.86 -6.19
C TYR A 101 -1.23 -1.43 -4.85
N GLU A 102 -1.11 -2.74 -4.67
CA GLU A 102 -1.59 -3.43 -3.47
C GLU A 102 -0.70 -3.24 -2.26
N SER A 103 0.57 -2.90 -2.46
CA SER A 103 1.50 -2.57 -1.37
C SER A 103 1.50 -1.09 -1.00
N GLY A 104 0.76 -0.25 -1.73
CA GLY A 104 0.70 1.18 -1.48
C GLY A 104 1.87 1.97 -2.03
N LYS A 105 2.73 1.36 -2.84
CA LYS A 105 3.91 2.03 -3.41
C LYS A 105 3.61 2.83 -4.67
N ALA A 106 2.51 2.53 -5.33
CA ALA A 106 2.10 3.25 -6.52
C ALA A 106 0.59 3.39 -6.55
N VAL A 107 0.15 4.40 -7.28
CA VAL A 107 -1.26 4.71 -7.48
C VAL A 107 -1.59 4.37 -8.93
N PRO A 108 -2.64 3.60 -9.21
CA PRO A 108 -3.00 3.31 -10.58
C PRO A 108 -3.41 4.57 -11.33
N PRO A 109 -3.07 4.66 -12.63
CA PRO A 109 -3.60 5.73 -13.47
C PRO A 109 -5.13 5.72 -13.49
N THR A 110 -5.74 6.88 -13.72
CA THR A 110 -7.19 7.04 -13.71
C THR A 110 -7.91 6.04 -14.62
N GLY A 111 -7.36 5.80 -15.81
CA GLY A 111 -7.95 4.84 -16.74
C GLY A 111 -7.95 3.42 -16.21
N THR A 112 -6.87 3.00 -15.59
CA THR A 112 -6.77 1.69 -14.96
C THR A 112 -7.75 1.56 -13.81
N GLU A 113 -7.84 2.58 -12.97
CA GLU A 113 -8.78 2.60 -11.84
C GLU A 113 -10.23 2.50 -12.32
N ASN A 114 -10.58 3.29 -13.32
CA ASN A 114 -11.93 3.27 -13.89
C ASN A 114 -12.25 1.91 -14.50
N PHE A 115 -11.27 1.30 -15.15
CA PHE A 115 -11.46 -0.02 -15.72
C PHE A 115 -11.67 -1.08 -14.64
N LEU A 116 -10.92 -0.99 -13.55
CA LEU A 116 -11.13 -1.86 -12.39
C LEU A 116 -12.53 -1.70 -11.81
N ARG A 117 -13.06 -0.49 -11.73
CA ARG A 117 -14.44 -0.25 -11.28
C ARG A 117 -15.46 -0.90 -12.19
N VAL A 118 -15.24 -0.85 -13.49
CA VAL A 118 -16.12 -1.50 -14.47
C VAL A 118 -16.08 -3.02 -14.31
N LEU A 119 -14.88 -3.58 -14.18
CA LEU A 119 -14.71 -5.02 -13.99
C LEU A 119 -15.26 -5.52 -12.65
N ASP A 120 -15.24 -4.68 -11.62
CA ASP A 120 -15.84 -5.02 -10.34
C ASP A 120 -17.35 -5.21 -10.47
N ARG A 121 -18.02 -4.33 -11.23
CA ARG A 121 -19.45 -4.41 -11.47
C ARG A 121 -19.84 -5.48 -12.49
N HIS A 122 -18.95 -5.73 -13.44
CA HIS A 122 -19.18 -6.65 -14.56
C HIS A 122 -18.00 -7.61 -14.71
N PRO A 123 -17.81 -8.53 -13.74
CA PRO A 123 -16.62 -9.40 -13.75
C PRO A 123 -16.57 -10.36 -14.95
N ASP A 124 -17.70 -10.62 -15.58
CA ASP A 124 -17.78 -11.42 -16.81
C ASP A 124 -17.02 -10.80 -17.98
N LEU A 125 -16.85 -9.48 -17.98
CA LEU A 125 -16.08 -8.77 -19.02
C LEU A 125 -14.61 -9.15 -19.02
N ARG A 126 -14.12 -9.81 -17.98
CA ARG A 126 -12.76 -10.35 -17.98
C ARG A 126 -12.51 -11.24 -19.21
N ALA A 127 -13.51 -11.97 -19.66
CA ALA A 127 -13.38 -12.83 -20.81
C ALA A 127 -13.03 -12.10 -22.11
N GLU A 128 -13.31 -10.80 -22.18
CA GLU A 128 -13.02 -9.98 -23.34
C GLU A 128 -11.61 -9.41 -23.33
N LEU A 129 -10.88 -9.52 -22.20
CA LEU A 129 -9.51 -9.04 -22.12
C LEU A 129 -8.58 -9.94 -22.92
N PRO A 130 -7.49 -9.36 -23.49
CA PRO A 130 -6.47 -10.16 -24.14
C PRO A 130 -5.95 -11.21 -23.16
N LYS A 131 -5.74 -12.43 -23.65
CA LYS A 131 -5.13 -13.46 -22.84
C LYS A 131 -3.70 -13.07 -22.52
N GLU A 132 -3.22 -13.53 -21.36
CA GLU A 132 -1.82 -13.34 -20.98
C GLU A 132 -0.94 -13.90 -22.09
N VAL A 133 -0.10 -13.02 -22.64
CA VAL A 133 0.89 -13.45 -23.63
C VAL A 133 2.11 -13.90 -22.84
N ALA A 134 2.50 -15.16 -23.01
CA ALA A 134 3.73 -15.68 -22.44
C ALA A 134 4.89 -14.86 -23.02
N ALA A 135 5.63 -14.19 -22.12
CA ALA A 135 6.77 -13.37 -22.52
C ALA A 135 7.88 -14.26 -23.04
#